data_7109f84b611dfede1266d1730bb7a7c6
#
_entry.id   7109f84b611dfede1266d1730bb7a7c6
#
_cell.length_a   1.000
_cell.length_b   1.000
_cell.length_c   1.000
_cell.angle_alpha   90.00
_cell.angle_beta   90.00
_cell.angle_gamma   90.00
#
_symmetry.space_group_name_H-M   'P 1'
#
loop_
_entity.id
_entity.type
_entity.pdbx_description
1 polymer ?
#
loop_
_entity_poly.entity_id
_entity_poly.type
_entity_poly.pdbx_seq_one_letter_code
_entity_poly.pdbx_strand_id
1 'polypeptide(L)'
;TIYWPIMLHALGLPLPKQVFGHGWLLFGGDKMSKSKGNVEYPAPIVGRYGTDVLRYYLMREMPFGADGNYTNEALLNRMNSDLCNDLGNLVSRTVAMIEKYFGGRVPRPGAYEDVDRHIIELFEALPAQVEKQMNALQFSLALTEIWKLIGELNRYIDLTQPWVLGKTEEGRPRLQTVMYVLAESVRGVAVQLAPVMPDTPAR
;
A
#
# COMPACT_ATOMS: atom_id res chain seq x y z
N THR A 1 17.43 -17.63 19.82
CA THR A 1 18.78 -17.63 19.20
C THR A 1 19.68 -18.76 19.67
N ILE A 2 19.39 -19.35 20.80
CA ILE A 2 20.21 -20.45 21.38
C ILE A 2 19.43 -21.75 21.36
N TYR A 3 18.36 -21.86 22.14
CA TYR A 3 17.66 -23.17 22.32
C TYR A 3 16.99 -23.66 21.05
N TRP A 4 16.35 -22.82 20.29
CA TRP A 4 15.74 -23.23 19.02
C TRP A 4 16.77 -23.73 17.99
N PRO A 5 17.87 -23.03 17.69
CA PRO A 5 18.94 -23.58 16.86
C PRO A 5 19.54 -24.91 17.37
N ILE A 6 19.71 -25.08 18.69
CA ILE A 6 20.19 -26.33 19.27
C ILE A 6 19.20 -27.48 18.99
N MET A 7 17.89 -27.24 19.16
CA MET A 7 16.86 -28.23 18.87
C MET A 7 16.84 -28.61 17.39
N LEU A 8 16.92 -27.63 16.48
CA LEU A 8 16.98 -27.87 15.05
C LEU A 8 18.22 -28.69 14.68
N HIS A 9 19.38 -28.35 15.22
CA HIS A 9 20.63 -29.08 14.99
C HIS A 9 20.54 -30.51 15.49
N ALA A 10 20.01 -30.72 16.68
CA ALA A 10 19.83 -32.07 17.26
C ALA A 10 18.88 -32.95 16.43
N LEU A 11 17.91 -32.35 15.76
CA LEU A 11 16.96 -33.04 14.86
C LEU A 11 17.50 -33.23 13.43
N GLY A 12 18.70 -32.75 13.12
CA GLY A 12 19.27 -32.80 11.77
C GLY A 12 18.55 -31.87 10.79
N LEU A 13 17.83 -30.85 11.28
CA LEU A 13 17.12 -29.87 10.47
C LEU A 13 18.03 -28.68 10.13
N PRO A 14 17.80 -28.01 8.97
CA PRO A 14 18.58 -26.83 8.61
C PRO A 14 18.34 -25.69 9.60
N LEU A 15 19.41 -24.95 9.92
CA LEU A 15 19.34 -23.79 10.79
C LEU A 15 18.73 -22.59 10.03
N PRO A 16 18.03 -21.67 10.74
CA PRO A 16 17.54 -20.44 10.13
C PRO A 16 18.72 -19.59 9.62
N LYS A 17 18.55 -18.95 8.45
CA LYS A 17 19.55 -18.04 7.91
C LYS A 17 19.67 -16.74 8.71
N GLN A 18 18.58 -16.35 9.35
CA GLN A 18 18.49 -15.15 10.17
C GLN A 18 17.47 -15.34 11.27
N VAL A 19 17.76 -14.83 12.46
CA VAL A 19 16.81 -14.69 13.57
C VAL A 19 16.67 -13.20 13.86
N PHE A 20 15.45 -12.68 13.81
CA PHE A 20 15.16 -11.27 14.03
C PHE A 20 14.17 -11.13 15.18
N GLY A 21 14.48 -10.23 16.15
CA GLY A 21 13.57 -9.86 17.23
C GLY A 21 12.87 -8.53 16.91
N HIS A 22 11.54 -8.54 16.91
CA HIS A 22 10.75 -7.30 16.81
C HIS A 22 10.28 -6.82 18.20
N GLY A 23 9.84 -5.57 18.29
CA GLY A 23 9.32 -4.97 19.53
C GLY A 23 7.96 -5.53 19.96
N TRP A 24 7.47 -5.07 21.10
CA TRP A 24 6.17 -5.43 21.62
C TRP A 24 5.05 -4.70 20.89
N LEU A 25 3.89 -5.36 20.79
CA LEU A 25 2.63 -4.70 20.47
C LEU A 25 1.96 -4.29 21.78
N LEU A 26 1.91 -2.98 22.01
CA LEU A 26 1.31 -2.37 23.18
C LEU A 26 -0.14 -1.99 22.88
N PHE A 27 -0.96 -1.91 23.91
CA PHE A 27 -2.31 -1.37 23.84
C PHE A 27 -2.46 -0.22 24.84
N GLY A 28 -2.73 0.99 24.34
CA GLY A 28 -2.81 2.17 25.19
C GLY A 28 -1.51 2.50 25.95
N GLY A 29 -0.35 2.13 25.38
CA GLY A 29 0.96 2.33 26.00
C GLY A 29 1.42 1.21 26.94
N ASP A 30 0.53 0.24 27.25
CA ASP A 30 0.81 -0.87 28.16
C ASP A 30 1.00 -2.18 27.39
N LYS A 31 1.83 -3.08 27.95
CA LYS A 31 1.93 -4.47 27.47
C LYS A 31 0.60 -5.17 27.63
N MET A 32 0.11 -5.80 26.55
CA MET A 32 -1.10 -6.60 26.60
C MET A 32 -0.95 -7.75 27.59
N SER A 33 -1.96 -7.94 28.47
CA SER A 33 -1.98 -8.99 29.46
C SER A 33 -3.42 -9.45 29.71
N LYS A 34 -3.64 -10.77 29.66
CA LYS A 34 -4.95 -11.37 29.97
C LYS A 34 -5.44 -11.01 31.37
N SER A 35 -4.51 -10.93 32.35
CA SER A 35 -4.85 -10.58 33.73
C SER A 35 -5.24 -9.11 33.89
N LYS A 36 -4.76 -8.20 33.04
CA LYS A 36 -5.14 -6.79 33.02
C LYS A 36 -6.41 -6.52 32.20
N GLY A 37 -6.89 -7.50 31.41
CA GLY A 37 -8.05 -7.34 30.54
C GLY A 37 -7.85 -6.39 29.34
N ASN A 38 -6.60 -6.01 29.04
CA ASN A 38 -6.25 -5.07 27.97
C ASN A 38 -5.76 -5.78 26.69
N VAL A 39 -6.24 -7.01 26.43
CA VAL A 39 -5.87 -7.75 25.23
C VAL A 39 -6.85 -7.45 24.11
N GLU A 40 -6.34 -6.92 22.99
CA GLU A 40 -7.11 -6.84 21.74
C GLU A 40 -6.92 -8.11 20.91
N TYR A 41 -8.02 -8.61 20.39
CA TYR A 41 -8.03 -9.79 19.54
C TYR A 41 -8.23 -9.41 18.08
N PRO A 42 -7.48 -10.01 17.15
CA PRO A 42 -7.61 -9.69 15.71
C PRO A 42 -9.00 -10.01 15.13
N ALA A 43 -9.66 -11.07 15.59
CA ALA A 43 -10.90 -11.54 15.00
C ALA A 43 -12.05 -10.51 15.01
N PRO A 44 -12.35 -9.78 16.10
CA PRO A 44 -13.34 -8.72 16.09
C PRO A 44 -12.99 -7.57 15.15
N ILE A 45 -11.71 -7.20 15.08
CA ILE A 45 -11.22 -6.13 14.19
C ILE A 45 -11.40 -6.54 12.73
N VAL A 46 -10.94 -7.75 12.39
CA VAL A 46 -11.10 -8.32 11.05
C VAL A 46 -12.59 -8.45 10.67
N GLY A 47 -13.44 -8.90 11.59
CA GLY A 47 -14.89 -9.00 11.35
C GLY A 47 -15.54 -7.66 11.05
N ARG A 48 -15.02 -6.56 11.59
CA ARG A 48 -15.57 -5.20 11.40
C ARG A 48 -14.98 -4.45 10.20
N TYR A 49 -13.66 -4.54 9.99
CA TYR A 49 -12.95 -3.69 9.04
C TYR A 49 -12.33 -4.47 7.87
N GLY A 50 -12.27 -5.80 7.97
CA GLY A 50 -11.60 -6.67 7.00
C GLY A 50 -10.13 -6.94 7.33
N THR A 51 -9.63 -8.02 6.76
CA THR A 51 -8.24 -8.50 6.97
C THR A 51 -7.22 -7.50 6.48
N ASP A 52 -7.44 -6.93 5.30
CA ASP A 52 -6.48 -6.03 4.64
C ASP A 52 -6.25 -4.75 5.44
N VAL A 53 -7.29 -4.19 6.05
CA VAL A 53 -7.18 -2.99 6.89
C VAL A 53 -6.29 -3.24 8.09
N LEU A 54 -6.49 -4.36 8.80
CA LEU A 54 -5.66 -4.70 9.96
C LEU A 54 -4.21 -4.98 9.54
N ARG A 55 -3.99 -5.74 8.46
CA ARG A 55 -2.65 -6.05 7.95
C ARG A 55 -1.92 -4.78 7.53
N TYR A 56 -2.58 -3.92 6.77
CA TYR A 56 -2.03 -2.62 6.38
C TYR A 56 -1.62 -1.79 7.61
N TYR A 57 -2.54 -1.64 8.57
CA TYR A 57 -2.31 -0.88 9.79
C TYR A 57 -1.07 -1.38 10.53
N LEU A 58 -0.98 -2.69 10.79
CA LEU A 58 0.14 -3.27 11.53
C LEU A 58 1.47 -3.09 10.79
N MET A 59 1.49 -3.28 9.47
CA MET A 59 2.71 -3.11 8.66
C MET A 59 3.11 -1.63 8.51
N ARG A 60 2.13 -0.72 8.56
CA ARG A 60 2.35 0.72 8.34
C ARG A 60 2.72 1.45 9.63
N GLU A 61 2.04 1.15 10.72
CA GLU A 61 2.14 1.89 11.98
C GLU A 61 3.17 1.30 12.95
N MET A 62 3.46 0.00 12.84
CA MET A 62 4.35 -0.68 13.76
C MET A 62 5.77 -0.78 13.16
N PRO A 63 6.73 0.04 13.63
CA PRO A 63 8.11 -0.07 13.19
C PRO A 63 8.67 -1.43 13.56
N PHE A 64 9.17 -2.19 12.58
CA PHE A 64 9.75 -3.49 12.84
C PHE A 64 11.11 -3.32 13.51
N GLY A 65 11.26 -3.78 14.77
CA GLY A 65 12.44 -3.58 15.61
C GLY A 65 12.25 -2.59 16.78
N ALA A 66 11.09 -1.92 16.87
CA ALA A 66 10.69 -1.09 17.99
C ALA A 66 9.30 -1.48 18.49
N ASP A 67 8.93 -1.02 19.70
CA ASP A 67 7.58 -1.22 20.22
C ASP A 67 6.56 -0.41 19.42
N GLY A 68 5.42 -1.06 19.12
CA GLY A 68 4.28 -0.43 18.45
C GLY A 68 3.10 -0.31 19.41
N ASN A 69 2.37 0.81 19.35
CA ASN A 69 1.20 1.03 20.18
C ASN A 69 -0.08 0.97 19.33
N TYR A 70 -0.90 -0.04 19.58
CA TYR A 70 -2.22 -0.15 18.94
C TYR A 70 -3.22 0.76 19.65
N THR A 71 -3.96 1.54 18.87
CA THR A 71 -5.17 2.23 19.30
C THR A 71 -6.22 2.16 18.19
N ASN A 72 -7.51 2.10 18.57
CA ASN A 72 -8.61 2.14 17.60
C ASN A 72 -8.63 3.46 16.81
N GLU A 73 -8.25 4.56 17.43
CA GLU A 73 -8.16 5.86 16.77
C GLU A 73 -7.09 5.86 15.67
N ALA A 74 -5.91 5.34 15.94
CA ALA A 74 -4.84 5.24 14.95
C ALA A 74 -5.22 4.31 13.79
N LEU A 75 -5.90 3.18 14.06
CA LEU A 75 -6.44 2.31 13.03
C LEU A 75 -7.43 3.05 12.12
N LEU A 76 -8.40 3.77 12.70
CA LEU A 76 -9.41 4.53 11.95
C LEU A 76 -8.78 5.68 11.15
N ASN A 77 -7.81 6.38 11.73
CA ASN A 77 -7.08 7.44 11.04
C ASN A 77 -6.34 6.90 9.82
N ARG A 78 -5.62 5.77 9.94
CA ARG A 78 -4.95 5.13 8.80
C ARG A 78 -5.93 4.63 7.75
N MET A 79 -7.03 4.02 8.17
CA MET A 79 -8.07 3.58 7.24
C MET A 79 -8.65 4.74 6.45
N ASN A 80 -8.99 5.85 7.12
CA ASN A 80 -9.62 6.99 6.48
C ASN A 80 -8.64 7.79 5.61
N SER A 81 -7.45 8.13 6.13
CA SER A 81 -6.49 8.94 5.37
C SER A 81 -5.84 8.14 4.25
N ASP A 82 -5.21 7.02 4.59
CA ASP A 82 -4.38 6.32 3.63
C ASP A 82 -5.23 5.46 2.66
N LEU A 83 -6.13 4.62 3.20
CA LEU A 83 -6.87 3.66 2.37
C LEU A 83 -8.08 4.30 1.67
N CYS A 84 -8.86 5.14 2.36
CA CYS A 84 -10.03 5.75 1.75
C CYS A 84 -9.67 7.01 0.94
N ASN A 85 -8.98 7.98 1.56
CA ASN A 85 -8.74 9.28 0.92
C ASN A 85 -7.62 9.24 -0.12
N ASP A 86 -6.51 8.54 0.13
CA ASP A 86 -5.41 8.51 -0.82
C ASP A 86 -5.64 7.43 -1.89
N LEU A 87 -5.59 6.15 -1.50
CA LEU A 87 -5.71 5.03 -2.43
C LEU A 87 -7.12 4.92 -3.02
N GLY A 88 -8.15 4.97 -2.18
CA GLY A 88 -9.54 4.82 -2.61
C GLY A 88 -9.98 5.91 -3.57
N ASN A 89 -9.63 7.18 -3.32
CA ASN A 89 -9.91 8.27 -4.24
C ASN A 89 -9.15 8.11 -5.57
N LEU A 90 -7.87 7.72 -5.53
CA LEU A 90 -7.10 7.49 -6.74
C LEU A 90 -7.76 6.44 -7.62
N VAL A 91 -8.08 5.27 -7.06
CA VAL A 91 -8.73 4.17 -7.79
C VAL A 91 -10.11 4.58 -8.30
N SER A 92 -10.95 5.12 -7.43
CA SER A 92 -12.33 5.52 -7.77
C SER A 92 -12.36 6.58 -8.88
N ARG A 93 -11.54 7.62 -8.78
CA ARG A 93 -11.44 8.68 -9.81
C ARG A 93 -10.94 8.11 -11.14
N THR A 94 -9.91 7.26 -11.10
CA THR A 94 -9.34 6.64 -12.32
C THR A 94 -10.36 5.76 -13.03
N VAL A 95 -10.99 4.82 -12.30
CA VAL A 95 -11.98 3.90 -12.85
C VAL A 95 -13.20 4.67 -13.38
N ALA A 96 -13.74 5.62 -12.65
CA ALA A 96 -14.89 6.42 -13.07
C ALA A 96 -14.61 7.21 -14.36
N MET A 97 -13.39 7.74 -14.51
CA MET A 97 -13.01 8.45 -15.75
C MET A 97 -12.80 7.49 -16.93
N ILE A 98 -12.22 6.32 -16.72
CA ILE A 98 -12.09 5.29 -17.76
C ILE A 98 -13.47 4.84 -18.21
N GLU A 99 -14.37 4.59 -17.29
CA GLU A 99 -15.75 4.21 -17.60
C GLU A 99 -16.44 5.31 -18.41
N LYS A 100 -16.39 6.54 -17.94
CA LYS A 100 -17.07 7.68 -18.56
C LYS A 100 -16.57 8.00 -19.97
N TYR A 101 -15.24 8.00 -20.18
CA TYR A 101 -14.66 8.49 -21.43
C TYR A 101 -14.28 7.39 -22.41
N PHE A 102 -14.11 6.15 -21.92
CA PHE A 102 -13.62 5.03 -22.73
C PHE A 102 -14.44 3.74 -22.58
N GLY A 103 -15.61 3.83 -21.93
CA GLY A 103 -16.54 2.68 -21.79
C GLY A 103 -15.89 1.49 -21.06
N GLY A 104 -15.11 1.77 -20.01
CA GLY A 104 -14.46 0.75 -19.19
C GLY A 104 -13.20 0.12 -19.81
N ARG A 105 -12.71 0.64 -20.95
CA ARG A 105 -11.51 0.12 -21.62
C ARG A 105 -10.33 1.07 -21.44
N VAL A 106 -9.20 0.55 -20.97
CA VAL A 106 -7.97 1.33 -20.88
C VAL A 106 -7.52 1.72 -22.31
N PRO A 107 -7.38 3.03 -22.60
CA PRO A 107 -6.98 3.48 -23.92
C PRO A 107 -5.49 3.21 -24.18
N ARG A 108 -5.08 3.23 -25.46
CA ARG A 108 -3.67 3.21 -25.83
C ARG A 108 -3.09 4.63 -25.64
N PRO A 109 -1.88 4.76 -25.10
CA PRO A 109 -1.25 6.07 -24.94
C PRO A 109 -0.80 6.65 -26.27
N GLY A 110 -0.80 7.97 -26.39
CA GLY A 110 -0.12 8.71 -27.46
C GLY A 110 1.26 9.20 -27.00
N ALA A 111 1.61 10.44 -27.38
CA ALA A 111 2.85 11.05 -26.97
C ALA A 111 2.86 11.36 -25.45
N TYR A 112 4.01 11.10 -24.80
CA TYR A 112 4.23 11.43 -23.40
C TYR A 112 4.79 12.84 -23.26
N GLU A 113 4.26 13.58 -22.30
CA GLU A 113 4.78 14.87 -21.83
C GLU A 113 5.70 14.67 -20.62
N ASP A 114 6.37 15.73 -20.16
CA ASP A 114 7.32 15.64 -19.05
C ASP A 114 6.65 15.21 -17.74
N VAL A 115 5.41 15.65 -17.51
CA VAL A 115 4.63 15.22 -16.33
C VAL A 115 4.32 13.73 -16.34
N ASP A 116 4.13 13.11 -17.51
CA ASP A 116 3.94 11.67 -17.66
C ASP A 116 5.23 10.91 -17.40
N ARG A 117 6.34 11.40 -17.98
CA ARG A 117 7.68 10.81 -17.81
C ARG A 117 8.07 10.78 -16.35
N HIS A 118 7.78 11.85 -15.61
CA HIS A 118 8.02 11.89 -14.17
C HIS A 118 7.29 10.77 -13.43
N ILE A 119 6.00 10.54 -13.72
CA ILE A 119 5.24 9.43 -13.11
C ILE A 119 5.80 8.08 -13.53
N ILE A 120 6.17 7.90 -14.80
CA ILE A 120 6.75 6.66 -15.32
C ILE A 120 8.07 6.35 -14.61
N GLU A 121 8.95 7.33 -14.44
CA GLU A 121 10.22 7.18 -13.72
C GLU A 121 10.02 6.74 -12.27
N LEU A 122 9.06 7.36 -11.55
CA LEU A 122 8.71 6.95 -10.18
C LEU A 122 8.15 5.54 -10.13
N PHE A 123 7.28 5.20 -11.09
CA PHE A 123 6.68 3.88 -11.19
C PHE A 123 7.72 2.79 -11.47
N GLU A 124 8.64 3.02 -12.40
CA GLU A 124 9.71 2.07 -12.75
C GLU A 124 10.72 1.87 -11.61
N ALA A 125 10.98 2.91 -10.81
CA ALA A 125 11.89 2.83 -9.67
C ALA A 125 11.26 2.14 -8.44
N LEU A 126 9.93 2.14 -8.32
CA LEU A 126 9.22 1.68 -7.14
C LEU A 126 9.53 0.22 -6.72
N PRO A 127 9.54 -0.78 -7.62
CA PRO A 127 9.80 -2.17 -7.21
C PRO A 127 11.13 -2.35 -6.49
N ALA A 128 12.20 -1.73 -7.00
CA ALA A 128 13.53 -1.82 -6.40
C ALA A 128 13.59 -1.12 -5.03
N GLN A 129 12.87 0.00 -4.88
CA GLN A 129 12.79 0.72 -3.60
C GLN A 129 12.02 -0.11 -2.55
N VAL A 130 10.88 -0.68 -2.93
CA VAL A 130 10.08 -1.55 -2.05
C VAL A 130 10.87 -2.80 -1.67
N GLU A 131 11.49 -3.49 -2.63
CA GLU A 131 12.30 -4.68 -2.38
C GLU A 131 13.45 -4.39 -1.40
N LYS A 132 14.15 -3.28 -1.58
CA LYS A 132 15.22 -2.85 -0.67
C LYS A 132 14.72 -2.71 0.77
N GLN A 133 13.58 -2.07 0.98
CA GLN A 133 13.02 -1.89 2.32
C GLN A 133 12.48 -3.21 2.90
N MET A 134 11.84 -4.04 2.08
CA MET A 134 11.35 -5.36 2.50
C MET A 134 12.49 -6.28 2.93
N ASN A 135 13.59 -6.33 2.16
CA ASN A 135 14.78 -7.11 2.50
C ASN A 135 15.47 -6.62 3.77
N ALA A 136 15.36 -5.32 4.08
CA ALA A 136 15.83 -4.73 5.33
C ALA A 136 14.84 -4.88 6.50
N LEU A 137 13.71 -5.58 6.30
CA LEU A 137 12.61 -5.74 7.27
C LEU A 137 11.98 -4.39 7.71
N GLN A 138 12.07 -3.37 6.85
CA GLN A 138 11.53 -2.02 7.06
C GLN A 138 10.16 -1.88 6.37
N PHE A 139 9.18 -2.66 6.82
CA PHE A 139 7.86 -2.76 6.17
C PHE A 139 7.12 -1.42 6.09
N SER A 140 7.17 -0.63 7.16
CA SER A 140 6.57 0.71 7.20
C SER A 140 7.19 1.65 6.15
N LEU A 141 8.51 1.56 5.94
CA LEU A 141 9.20 2.33 4.91
C LEU A 141 8.87 1.83 3.49
N ALA A 142 8.73 0.51 3.30
CA ALA A 142 8.29 -0.05 2.03
C ALA A 142 6.91 0.51 1.62
N LEU A 143 5.96 0.54 2.56
CA LEU A 143 4.65 1.15 2.34
C LEU A 143 4.75 2.66 2.11
N THR A 144 5.69 3.36 2.76
CA THR A 144 5.93 4.78 2.52
C THR A 144 6.32 5.05 1.06
N GLU A 145 7.18 4.20 0.46
CA GLU A 145 7.56 4.36 -0.96
C GLU A 145 6.34 4.19 -1.88
N ILE A 146 5.46 3.22 -1.60
CA ILE A 146 4.21 3.04 -2.37
C ILE A 146 3.31 4.28 -2.23
N TRP A 147 3.15 4.81 -1.01
CA TRP A 147 2.30 5.99 -0.77
C TRP A 147 2.84 7.29 -1.37
N LYS A 148 4.16 7.41 -1.56
CA LYS A 148 4.73 8.52 -2.34
C LYS A 148 4.22 8.51 -3.78
N LEU A 149 4.23 7.35 -4.43
CA LEU A 149 3.69 7.23 -5.80
C LEU A 149 2.18 7.52 -5.83
N ILE A 150 1.40 7.00 -4.87
CA ILE A 150 -0.04 7.28 -4.77
C ILE A 150 -0.29 8.80 -4.64
N GLY A 151 0.48 9.49 -3.82
CA GLY A 151 0.41 10.94 -3.65
C GLY A 151 0.70 11.69 -4.95
N GLU A 152 1.77 11.31 -5.67
CA GLU A 152 2.11 11.91 -6.96
C GLU A 152 1.07 11.60 -8.04
N LEU A 153 0.43 10.43 -8.02
CA LEU A 153 -0.67 10.10 -8.93
C LEU A 153 -1.93 10.95 -8.66
N ASN A 154 -2.28 11.17 -7.41
CA ASN A 154 -3.38 12.09 -7.08
C ASN A 154 -3.09 13.52 -7.55
N ARG A 155 -1.85 13.99 -7.33
CA ARG A 155 -1.38 15.29 -7.85
C ARG A 155 -1.38 15.35 -9.37
N TYR A 156 -0.97 14.27 -10.04
CA TYR A 156 -0.98 14.16 -11.49
C TYR A 156 -2.38 14.29 -12.08
N ILE A 157 -3.40 13.72 -11.44
CA ILE A 157 -4.82 13.93 -11.83
C ILE A 157 -5.17 15.42 -11.76
N ASP A 158 -4.77 16.12 -10.70
CA ASP A 158 -5.10 17.53 -10.51
C ASP A 158 -4.34 18.45 -11.49
N LEU A 159 -3.10 18.10 -11.84
CA LEU A 159 -2.29 18.83 -12.83
C LEU A 159 -2.80 18.64 -14.26
N THR A 160 -3.14 17.42 -14.64
CA THR A 160 -3.56 17.09 -16.02
C THR A 160 -5.03 17.35 -16.30
N GLN A 161 -5.83 17.52 -15.25
CA GLN A 161 -7.27 17.82 -15.31
C GLN A 161 -8.04 17.02 -16.37
N PRO A 162 -8.08 15.66 -16.26
CA PRO A 162 -8.70 14.80 -17.30
C PRO A 162 -10.15 15.18 -17.64
N TRP A 163 -10.88 15.73 -16.66
CA TRP A 163 -12.25 16.21 -16.86
C TRP A 163 -12.36 17.44 -17.77
N VAL A 164 -11.29 18.22 -17.93
CA VAL A 164 -11.20 19.34 -18.89
C VAL A 164 -10.86 18.78 -20.27
N LEU A 165 -9.85 17.90 -20.36
CA LEU A 165 -9.45 17.24 -21.61
C LEU A 165 -10.58 16.46 -22.25
N GLY A 166 -11.45 15.85 -21.45
CA GLY A 166 -12.60 15.09 -21.95
C GLY A 166 -13.78 15.91 -22.48
N LYS A 167 -13.68 17.26 -22.50
CA LYS A 167 -14.74 18.14 -23.03
C LYS A 167 -14.64 18.39 -24.52
N THR A 168 -13.46 18.20 -25.12
CA THR A 168 -13.18 18.51 -26.53
C THR A 168 -12.55 17.31 -27.25
N GLU A 169 -12.76 17.25 -28.55
CA GLU A 169 -12.13 16.21 -29.39
C GLU A 169 -10.60 16.40 -29.49
N GLU A 170 -10.14 17.66 -29.47
CA GLU A 170 -8.71 17.97 -29.50
C GLU A 170 -8.00 17.48 -28.21
N GLY A 171 -8.67 17.49 -27.06
CA GLY A 171 -8.14 17.00 -25.80
C GLY A 171 -8.07 15.47 -25.69
N ARG A 172 -8.79 14.76 -26.58
CA ARG A 172 -8.94 13.31 -26.49
C ARG A 172 -7.61 12.52 -26.60
N PRO A 173 -6.67 12.82 -27.52
CA PRO A 173 -5.37 12.13 -27.55
C PRO A 173 -4.57 12.30 -26.27
N ARG A 174 -4.58 13.50 -25.69
CA ARG A 174 -3.93 13.75 -24.40
C ARG A 174 -4.61 12.98 -23.27
N LEU A 175 -5.93 12.98 -23.22
CA LEU A 175 -6.72 12.22 -22.26
C LEU A 175 -6.40 10.73 -22.30
N GLN A 176 -6.22 10.15 -23.50
CA GLN A 176 -5.83 8.74 -23.66
C GLN A 176 -4.52 8.43 -22.94
N THR A 177 -3.50 9.27 -23.13
CA THR A 177 -2.19 9.11 -22.49
C THR A 177 -2.31 9.21 -20.97
N VAL A 178 -2.99 10.25 -20.48
CA VAL A 178 -3.20 10.46 -19.03
C VAL A 178 -3.91 9.26 -18.39
N MET A 179 -4.98 8.77 -19.00
CA MET A 179 -5.74 7.64 -18.46
C MET A 179 -4.99 6.32 -18.54
N TYR A 180 -4.14 6.13 -19.54
CA TYR A 180 -3.24 4.99 -19.60
C TYR A 180 -2.21 5.01 -18.47
N VAL A 181 -1.52 6.13 -18.27
CA VAL A 181 -0.52 6.30 -17.21
C VAL A 181 -1.15 6.03 -15.83
N LEU A 182 -2.34 6.58 -15.57
CA LEU A 182 -3.06 6.35 -14.33
C LEU A 182 -3.42 4.88 -14.14
N ALA A 183 -4.02 4.24 -15.16
CA ALA A 183 -4.45 2.84 -15.07
C ALA A 183 -3.28 1.88 -14.82
N GLU A 184 -2.18 2.07 -15.57
CA GLU A 184 -0.99 1.22 -15.43
C GLU A 184 -0.30 1.43 -14.07
N SER A 185 -0.24 2.68 -13.60
CA SER A 185 0.31 2.98 -12.28
C SER A 185 -0.54 2.40 -11.15
N VAL A 186 -1.88 2.48 -11.24
CA VAL A 186 -2.79 1.84 -10.27
C VAL A 186 -2.61 0.32 -10.26
N ARG A 187 -2.48 -0.30 -11.44
CA ARG A 187 -2.18 -1.73 -11.55
C ARG A 187 -0.87 -2.10 -10.86
N GLY A 188 0.19 -1.32 -11.07
CA GLY A 188 1.49 -1.55 -10.43
C GLY A 188 1.44 -1.35 -8.91
N VAL A 189 0.73 -0.33 -8.43
CA VAL A 189 0.48 -0.12 -6.99
C VAL A 189 -0.24 -1.34 -6.39
N ALA A 190 -1.27 -1.86 -7.07
CA ALA A 190 -1.99 -3.06 -6.63
C ALA A 190 -1.06 -4.27 -6.49
N VAL A 191 -0.18 -4.50 -7.47
CA VAL A 191 0.82 -5.59 -7.41
C VAL A 191 1.75 -5.42 -6.20
N GLN A 192 2.24 -4.21 -5.93
CA GLN A 192 3.13 -3.94 -4.80
C GLN A 192 2.42 -4.08 -3.44
N LEU A 193 1.11 -3.83 -3.39
CA LEU A 193 0.31 -3.95 -2.17
C LEU A 193 -0.16 -5.38 -1.88
N ALA A 194 -0.20 -6.28 -2.86
CA ALA A 194 -0.73 -7.63 -2.73
C ALA A 194 -0.13 -8.46 -1.56
N PRO A 195 1.18 -8.38 -1.23
CA PRO A 195 1.73 -9.09 -0.08
C PRO A 195 1.18 -8.60 1.27
N VAL A 196 0.78 -7.34 1.35
CA VAL A 196 0.25 -6.71 2.57
C VAL A 196 -1.27 -6.82 2.63
N MET A 197 -1.94 -6.55 1.52
CA MET A 197 -3.40 -6.47 1.36
C MET A 197 -3.86 -7.47 0.29
N PRO A 198 -3.93 -8.79 0.58
CA PRO A 198 -4.15 -9.80 -0.44
C PRO A 198 -5.51 -9.75 -1.14
N ASP A 199 -6.55 -9.25 -0.47
CA ASP A 199 -7.92 -9.24 -1.01
C ASP A 199 -8.22 -7.98 -1.83
N THR A 200 -7.69 -6.82 -1.45
CA THR A 200 -7.99 -5.52 -2.07
C THR A 200 -7.47 -5.40 -3.50
N PRO A 201 -6.22 -5.77 -3.83
CA PRO A 201 -5.69 -5.69 -5.19
C PRO A 201 -6.34 -6.65 -6.20
N ALA A 202 -7.00 -7.70 -5.71
CA ALA A 202 -7.68 -8.69 -6.55
C ALA A 202 -9.08 -8.24 -7.02
N ARG A 203 -9.62 -7.15 -6.45
CA ARG A 203 -10.95 -6.57 -6.78
C ARG A 203 -10.85 -5.46 -7.80
#